data_6619f3a7e29132eecccdb03b41e611c1
#
_entry.id   6619f3a7e29132eecccdb03b41e611c1
#
_cell.length_a   1.000
_cell.length_b   1.000
_cell.length_c   1.000
_cell.angle_alpha   90.00
_cell.angle_beta   90.00
_cell.angle_gamma   90.00
#
_symmetry.space_group_name_H-M   'P 1'
#
loop_
_entity.id
_entity.type
_entity.pdbx_description
1 polymer ?
#
loop_
_entity_poly.entity_id
_entity_poly.type
_entity_poly.pdbx_seq_one_letter_code
_entity_poly.pdbx_strand_id
1 'polypeptide(L)'
;ISSINPDVLERLLDDEFIPVVATVGADAEGQAFNINADTVAGEIAAALGAEKLVYLTDIDGLRRDIADAASLIRQTTPDELEQLISDGTIDGGMIPKVASCISAVRNGVGRAHILDGRTPHALLLELFTDAGVGTMVQMPASQNGD
;
A
#
# COMPACT_ATOMS: atom_id res chain seq x y z
N ILE A 1 5.24 7.83 13.15
CA ILE A 1 6.64 7.44 12.80
C ILE A 1 7.36 8.72 12.43
N SER A 2 8.50 8.99 13.05
CA SER A 2 9.31 10.19 12.77
C SER A 2 10.34 9.94 11.66
N SER A 3 10.86 8.73 11.56
CA SER A 3 11.79 8.30 10.52
C SER A 3 11.88 6.78 10.43
N ILE A 4 12.26 6.29 9.26
CA ILE A 4 12.70 4.91 9.03
C ILE A 4 14.18 4.99 8.62
N ASN A 5 15.02 4.16 9.25
CA ASN A 5 16.39 3.95 8.77
C ASN A 5 16.41 2.68 7.90
N PRO A 6 16.59 2.77 6.59
CA PRO A 6 16.56 1.62 5.68
C PRO A 6 17.83 0.78 5.68
N ASP A 7 18.95 1.27 6.23
CA ASP A 7 20.31 0.68 6.06
C ASP A 7 20.37 -0.83 6.30
N VAL A 8 19.68 -1.32 7.35
CA VAL A 8 19.68 -2.76 7.69
C VAL A 8 18.89 -3.55 6.65
N LEU A 9 17.76 -3.01 6.18
CA LEU A 9 16.92 -3.66 5.18
C LEU A 9 17.65 -3.70 3.83
N GLU A 10 18.29 -2.60 3.42
CA GLU A 10 19.07 -2.52 2.19
C GLU A 10 20.19 -3.57 2.19
N ARG A 11 20.96 -3.68 3.28
CA ARG A 11 22.01 -4.70 3.40
C ARG A 11 21.48 -6.13 3.30
N LEU A 12 20.34 -6.42 3.94
CA LEU A 12 19.72 -7.73 3.85
C LEU A 12 19.23 -8.03 2.42
N LEU A 13 18.70 -7.04 1.73
CA LEU A 13 18.28 -7.18 0.33
C LEU A 13 19.47 -7.37 -0.61
N ASP A 14 20.57 -6.64 -0.41
CA ASP A 14 21.80 -6.78 -1.18
C ASP A 14 22.43 -8.18 -1.01
N ASP A 15 22.27 -8.79 0.16
CA ASP A 15 22.69 -10.16 0.47
C ASP A 15 21.62 -11.21 0.06
N GLU A 16 20.61 -10.83 -0.77
CA GLU A 16 19.53 -11.69 -1.30
C GLU A 16 18.62 -12.31 -0.21
N PHE A 17 18.56 -11.73 1.00
CA PHE A 17 17.58 -12.13 2.01
C PHE A 17 16.20 -11.53 1.72
N ILE A 18 15.17 -12.18 2.24
CA ILE A 18 13.80 -11.63 2.30
C ILE A 18 13.55 -11.15 3.73
N PRO A 19 13.67 -9.84 4.03
CA PRO A 19 13.45 -9.32 5.37
C PRO A 19 11.98 -9.48 5.79
N VAL A 20 11.77 -9.98 7.02
CA VAL A 20 10.45 -10.01 7.67
C VAL A 20 10.50 -9.07 8.86
N VAL A 21 9.69 -8.01 8.81
CA VAL A 21 9.73 -6.90 9.77
C VAL A 21 8.55 -6.97 10.72
N ALA A 22 8.81 -6.98 12.04
CA ALA A 22 7.77 -6.78 13.05
C ALA A 22 7.42 -5.28 13.17
N THR A 23 6.14 -4.99 13.42
CA THR A 23 5.62 -3.61 13.51
C THR A 23 5.85 -2.98 14.89
N VAL A 24 7.07 -3.08 15.38
CA VAL A 24 7.51 -2.54 16.67
C VAL A 24 8.57 -1.46 16.41
N GLY A 25 8.30 -0.26 16.89
CA GLY A 25 9.26 0.85 16.88
C GLY A 25 9.71 1.20 18.29
N ALA A 26 10.76 1.99 18.42
CA ALA A 26 11.21 2.55 19.68
C ALA A 26 11.45 4.05 19.56
N ASP A 27 11.25 4.79 20.65
CA ASP A 27 11.68 6.19 20.74
C ASP A 27 13.18 6.32 21.08
N ALA A 28 13.63 7.55 21.25
CA ALA A 28 15.02 7.84 21.58
C ALA A 28 15.44 7.32 22.97
N GLU A 29 14.49 7.14 23.87
CA GLU A 29 14.66 6.59 25.21
C GLU A 29 14.64 5.06 25.25
N GLY A 30 14.34 4.40 24.09
CA GLY A 30 14.28 2.94 23.96
C GLY A 30 12.93 2.35 24.37
N GLN A 31 11.88 3.16 24.58
CA GLN A 31 10.54 2.70 24.84
C GLN A 31 9.94 2.08 23.58
N ALA A 32 9.51 0.81 23.67
CA ALA A 32 8.90 0.10 22.53
C ALA A 32 7.43 0.48 22.35
N PHE A 33 7.01 0.59 21.09
CA PHE A 33 5.64 0.86 20.65
C PHE A 33 5.21 -0.16 19.61
N ASN A 34 3.99 -0.67 19.75
CA ASN A 34 3.32 -1.41 18.69
C ASN A 34 2.69 -0.39 17.73
N ILE A 35 3.05 -0.45 16.45
CA ILE A 35 2.63 0.51 15.44
C ILE A 35 1.70 -0.20 14.45
N ASN A 36 0.73 0.53 13.89
CA ASN A 36 -0.16 -0.01 12.86
C ASN A 36 0.66 -0.53 11.68
N ALA A 37 0.39 -1.77 11.27
CA ALA A 37 1.16 -2.48 10.25
C ALA A 37 1.07 -1.80 8.86
N ASP A 38 -0.10 -1.29 8.49
CA ASP A 38 -0.28 -0.59 7.20
C ASP A 38 0.59 0.67 7.14
N THR A 39 0.63 1.43 8.24
CA THR A 39 1.49 2.62 8.35
C THR A 39 2.97 2.26 8.25
N VAL A 40 3.42 1.23 8.99
CA VAL A 40 4.83 0.79 8.94
C VAL A 40 5.21 0.32 7.54
N ALA A 41 4.35 -0.46 6.88
CA ALA A 41 4.60 -0.95 5.53
C ALA A 41 4.74 0.19 4.51
N GLY A 42 3.86 1.18 4.58
CA GLY A 42 3.92 2.37 3.72
C GLY A 42 5.21 3.19 3.92
N GLU A 43 5.59 3.44 5.16
CA GLU A 43 6.80 4.19 5.49
C GLU A 43 8.09 3.45 5.11
N ILE A 44 8.15 2.13 5.32
CA ILE A 44 9.29 1.30 4.87
C ILE A 44 9.37 1.30 3.34
N ALA A 45 8.25 1.12 2.65
CA ALA A 45 8.22 1.13 1.19
C ALA A 45 8.71 2.47 0.62
N ALA A 46 8.30 3.58 1.22
CA ALA A 46 8.77 4.92 0.82
C ALA A 46 10.27 5.10 1.11
N ALA A 47 10.76 4.68 2.29
CA ALA A 47 12.16 4.80 2.66
C ALA A 47 13.10 3.98 1.77
N LEU A 48 12.65 2.80 1.29
CA LEU A 48 13.39 1.93 0.36
C LEU A 48 13.22 2.34 -1.11
N GLY A 49 12.38 3.32 -1.43
CA GLY A 49 12.05 3.65 -2.83
C GLY A 49 11.41 2.46 -3.56
N ALA A 50 10.57 1.69 -2.89
CA ALA A 50 10.00 0.46 -3.42
C ALA A 50 9.20 0.71 -4.71
N GLU A 51 9.37 -0.18 -5.68
CA GLU A 51 8.58 -0.13 -6.93
C GLU A 51 7.10 -0.41 -6.66
N LYS A 52 6.83 -1.35 -5.75
CA LYS A 52 5.47 -1.79 -5.42
C LYS A 52 5.30 -2.01 -3.92
N LEU A 53 4.17 -1.57 -3.40
CA LEU A 53 3.68 -1.87 -2.06
C LEU A 53 2.41 -2.71 -2.20
N VAL A 54 2.32 -3.84 -1.51
CA VAL A 54 1.16 -4.73 -1.61
C VAL A 54 0.57 -4.97 -0.22
N TYR A 55 -0.70 -4.61 -0.06
CA TYR A 55 -1.50 -4.96 1.11
C TYR A 55 -2.32 -6.20 0.82
N LEU A 56 -2.07 -7.28 1.56
CA LEU A 56 -2.92 -8.45 1.58
C LEU A 56 -3.97 -8.27 2.69
N THR A 57 -5.24 -8.31 2.31
CA THR A 57 -6.37 -8.04 3.19
C THR A 57 -7.46 -9.11 3.04
N ASP A 58 -8.57 -8.96 3.71
CA ASP A 58 -9.74 -9.84 3.64
C ASP A 58 -10.85 -9.31 2.72
N ILE A 59 -10.54 -8.30 1.91
CA ILE A 59 -11.41 -7.78 0.85
C ILE A 59 -10.73 -7.91 -0.52
N ASP A 60 -11.53 -8.01 -1.57
CA ASP A 60 -11.05 -8.16 -2.96
C ASP A 60 -10.50 -6.87 -3.58
N GLY A 61 -10.62 -5.75 -2.89
CA GLY A 61 -10.18 -4.43 -3.30
C GLY A 61 -11.18 -3.37 -2.87
N LEU A 62 -11.03 -2.17 -3.41
CA LEU A 62 -11.93 -1.05 -3.16
C LEU A 62 -13.13 -1.10 -4.11
N ARG A 63 -14.33 -0.86 -3.60
CA ARG A 63 -15.57 -0.81 -4.39
C ARG A 63 -16.22 0.55 -4.25
N ARG A 64 -16.88 1.00 -5.32
CA ARG A 64 -17.74 2.20 -5.25
C ARG A 64 -19.03 1.94 -4.49
N ASP A 65 -19.55 0.72 -4.59
CA ASP A 65 -20.68 0.21 -3.83
C ASP A 65 -20.32 -1.15 -3.26
N ILE A 66 -20.29 -1.27 -1.94
CA ILE A 66 -19.91 -2.49 -1.23
C ILE A 66 -20.85 -3.66 -1.61
N ALA A 67 -22.11 -3.38 -1.91
CA ALA A 67 -23.09 -4.39 -2.28
C ALA A 67 -22.94 -4.89 -3.73
N ASP A 68 -22.26 -4.13 -4.59
CA ASP A 68 -22.06 -4.47 -5.99
C ASP A 68 -20.63 -4.93 -6.27
N ALA A 69 -20.46 -6.23 -6.51
CA ALA A 69 -19.16 -6.80 -6.87
C ALA A 69 -18.59 -6.25 -8.20
N ALA A 70 -19.46 -5.78 -9.11
CA ALA A 70 -19.03 -5.22 -10.39
C ALA A 70 -18.48 -3.79 -10.23
N SER A 71 -18.67 -3.14 -9.08
CA SER A 71 -18.17 -1.79 -8.78
C SER A 71 -16.71 -1.75 -8.32
N LEU A 72 -15.97 -2.86 -8.42
CA LEU A 72 -14.56 -2.94 -8.03
C LEU A 72 -13.73 -1.92 -8.81
N ILE A 73 -13.01 -1.08 -8.07
CA ILE A 73 -12.08 -0.08 -8.60
C ILE A 73 -10.76 -0.77 -8.91
N ARG A 74 -10.51 -1.05 -10.18
CA ARG A 74 -9.29 -1.74 -10.61
C ARG A 74 -8.04 -0.86 -10.50
N GLN A 75 -8.20 0.42 -10.83
CA GLN A 75 -7.12 1.40 -10.82
C GLN A 75 -7.66 2.74 -10.36
N THR A 76 -6.87 3.47 -9.59
CA THR A 76 -7.22 4.78 -9.07
C THR A 76 -5.98 5.61 -8.76
N THR A 77 -6.20 6.88 -8.42
CA THR A 77 -5.17 7.84 -8.05
C THR A 77 -5.32 8.27 -6.59
N PRO A 78 -4.27 8.84 -5.97
CA PRO A 78 -4.38 9.44 -4.64
C PRO A 78 -5.51 10.45 -4.51
N ASP A 79 -5.71 11.32 -5.49
CA ASP A 79 -6.72 12.37 -5.45
C ASP A 79 -8.15 11.81 -5.56
N GLU A 80 -8.36 10.79 -6.40
CA GLU A 80 -9.65 10.08 -6.47
C GLU A 80 -9.97 9.36 -5.15
N LEU A 81 -8.97 8.76 -4.49
CA LEU A 81 -9.15 8.11 -3.20
C LEU A 81 -9.52 9.11 -2.10
N GLU A 82 -8.92 10.31 -2.08
CA GLU A 82 -9.29 11.37 -1.15
C GLU A 82 -10.74 11.83 -1.36
N GLN A 83 -11.21 11.89 -2.60
CA GLN A 83 -12.61 12.18 -2.89
C GLN A 83 -13.54 11.09 -2.37
N LEU A 84 -13.21 9.80 -2.60
CA LEU A 84 -13.99 8.66 -2.10
C LEU A 84 -14.04 8.57 -0.57
N ILE A 85 -13.01 9.04 0.11
CA ILE A 85 -13.03 9.21 1.58
C ILE A 85 -13.93 10.38 1.96
N SER A 86 -13.81 11.52 1.27
CA SER A 86 -14.55 12.74 1.61
C SER A 86 -16.05 12.63 1.38
N ASP A 87 -16.49 11.84 0.40
CA ASP A 87 -17.90 11.59 0.09
C ASP A 87 -18.51 10.39 0.86
N GLY A 88 -17.67 9.70 1.67
CA GLY A 88 -18.10 8.59 2.52
C GLY A 88 -18.24 7.25 1.79
N THR A 89 -17.81 7.14 0.55
CA THR A 89 -17.74 5.86 -0.19
C THR A 89 -16.73 4.91 0.46
N ILE A 90 -15.60 5.45 0.93
CA ILE A 90 -14.61 4.72 1.73
C ILE A 90 -14.71 5.18 3.18
N ASP A 91 -15.03 4.27 4.08
CA ASP A 91 -15.23 4.57 5.50
C ASP A 91 -14.54 3.58 6.44
N GLY A 92 -14.69 3.80 7.74
CA GLY A 92 -14.31 2.88 8.82
C GLY A 92 -12.88 2.40 8.76
N GLY A 93 -12.72 1.08 8.86
CA GLY A 93 -11.41 0.41 8.93
C GLY A 93 -10.56 0.48 7.65
N MET A 94 -11.17 0.88 6.51
CA MET A 94 -10.42 1.03 5.26
C MET A 94 -9.66 2.35 5.16
N ILE A 95 -10.09 3.38 5.87
CA ILE A 95 -9.46 4.72 5.83
C ILE A 95 -7.95 4.66 6.14
N PRO A 96 -7.46 4.01 7.23
CA PRO A 96 -6.04 3.94 7.51
C PRO A 96 -5.23 3.26 6.40
N LYS A 97 -5.76 2.19 5.81
CA LYS A 97 -5.10 1.45 4.73
C LYS A 97 -5.01 2.29 3.46
N VAL A 98 -6.11 2.92 3.06
CA VAL A 98 -6.16 3.81 1.89
C VAL A 98 -5.27 5.02 2.10
N ALA A 99 -5.29 5.63 3.28
CA ALA A 99 -4.40 6.75 3.62
C ALA A 99 -2.92 6.35 3.53
N SER A 100 -2.58 5.12 3.94
CA SER A 100 -1.21 4.60 3.79
C SER A 100 -0.82 4.39 2.32
N CYS A 101 -1.73 3.89 1.46
CA CYS A 101 -1.51 3.81 0.00
C CYS A 101 -1.25 5.21 -0.59
N ILE A 102 -2.08 6.19 -0.26
CA ILE A 102 -1.94 7.58 -0.72
C ILE A 102 -0.58 8.15 -0.31
N SER A 103 -0.24 8.02 0.98
CA SER A 103 1.04 8.49 1.51
C SER A 103 2.22 7.85 0.81
N ALA A 104 2.23 6.52 0.69
CA ALA A 104 3.32 5.78 0.07
C ALA A 104 3.55 6.21 -1.39
N VAL A 105 2.48 6.29 -2.19
CA VAL A 105 2.57 6.67 -3.60
C VAL A 105 3.03 8.13 -3.77
N ARG A 106 2.54 9.05 -2.93
CA ARG A 106 3.00 10.45 -2.93
C ARG A 106 4.45 10.62 -2.47
N ASN A 107 4.95 9.69 -1.65
CA ASN A 107 6.34 9.67 -1.19
C ASN A 107 7.27 8.80 -2.06
N GLY A 108 6.87 8.49 -3.30
CA GLY A 108 7.76 7.93 -4.31
C GLY A 108 7.64 6.43 -4.54
N VAL A 109 6.78 5.72 -3.82
CA VAL A 109 6.45 4.32 -4.18
C VAL A 109 5.74 4.32 -5.53
N GLY A 110 6.22 3.52 -6.47
CA GLY A 110 5.71 3.52 -7.84
C GLY A 110 4.22 3.15 -7.92
N ARG A 111 3.80 2.12 -7.17
CA ARG A 111 2.41 1.64 -7.11
C ARG A 111 2.09 1.06 -5.75
N ALA A 112 0.86 1.20 -5.29
CA ALA A 112 0.34 0.48 -4.13
C ALA A 112 -0.85 -0.39 -4.56
N HIS A 113 -0.93 -1.61 -4.01
CA HIS A 113 -1.95 -2.59 -4.37
C HIS A 113 -2.70 -3.06 -3.12
N ILE A 114 -4.02 -3.23 -3.23
CA ILE A 114 -4.87 -3.81 -2.19
C ILE A 114 -5.49 -5.08 -2.77
N LEU A 115 -5.14 -6.24 -2.20
CA LEU A 115 -5.50 -7.57 -2.70
C LEU A 115 -6.18 -8.41 -1.63
N ASP A 116 -7.06 -9.33 -2.06
CA ASP A 116 -7.58 -10.40 -1.18
C ASP A 116 -6.50 -11.46 -0.93
N GLY A 117 -5.92 -11.44 0.27
CA GLY A 117 -4.91 -12.41 0.69
C GLY A 117 -5.44 -13.83 0.87
N ARG A 118 -6.76 -14.06 0.84
CA ARG A 118 -7.40 -15.38 0.89
C ARG A 118 -7.43 -16.05 -0.48
N THR A 119 -7.27 -15.27 -1.54
CA THR A 119 -7.21 -15.80 -2.92
C THR A 119 -5.87 -16.50 -3.14
N PRO A 120 -5.86 -17.80 -3.51
CA PRO A 120 -4.64 -18.50 -3.81
C PRO A 120 -3.83 -17.79 -4.90
N HIS A 121 -2.54 -17.56 -4.64
CA HIS A 121 -1.62 -16.91 -5.57
C HIS A 121 -1.99 -15.47 -5.98
N ALA A 122 -2.81 -14.75 -5.19
CA ALA A 122 -3.24 -13.38 -5.48
C ALA A 122 -2.06 -12.46 -5.84
N LEU A 123 -0.96 -12.56 -5.10
CA LEU A 123 0.25 -11.77 -5.37
C LEU A 123 0.83 -12.04 -6.76
N LEU A 124 0.91 -13.30 -7.17
CA LEU A 124 1.43 -13.67 -8.50
C LEU A 124 0.48 -13.21 -9.60
N LEU A 125 -0.83 -13.37 -9.40
CA LEU A 125 -1.83 -12.92 -10.36
C LEU A 125 -1.76 -11.39 -10.55
N GLU A 126 -1.61 -10.62 -9.48
CA GLU A 126 -1.50 -9.16 -9.56
C GLU A 126 -0.20 -8.70 -10.22
N LEU A 127 0.93 -9.34 -9.91
CA LEU A 127 2.23 -8.89 -10.38
C LEU A 127 2.57 -9.34 -11.80
N PHE A 128 2.02 -10.47 -12.27
CA PHE A 128 2.40 -11.12 -13.51
C PHE A 128 1.28 -11.24 -14.56
N THR A 129 0.09 -10.69 -14.29
CA THR A 129 -1.00 -10.66 -15.29
C THR A 129 -1.50 -9.24 -15.53
N ASP A 130 -1.91 -8.95 -16.75
CA ASP A 130 -2.44 -7.62 -17.13
C ASP A 130 -3.80 -7.31 -16.49
N ALA A 131 -4.58 -8.34 -16.16
CA ALA A 131 -5.93 -8.17 -15.62
C ALA A 131 -5.94 -7.70 -14.16
N GLY A 132 -4.90 -8.06 -13.39
CA GLY A 132 -4.88 -7.85 -11.94
C GLY A 132 -6.06 -8.49 -11.21
N VAL A 133 -6.02 -8.55 -9.89
CA VAL A 133 -7.11 -9.13 -9.09
C VAL A 133 -7.65 -8.19 -8.00
N GLY A 134 -7.02 -7.05 -7.80
CA GLY A 134 -7.36 -6.10 -6.74
C GLY A 134 -7.52 -4.66 -7.22
N THR A 135 -7.19 -3.73 -6.33
CA THR A 135 -7.14 -2.29 -6.61
C THR A 135 -5.69 -1.83 -6.63
N MET A 136 -5.29 -1.19 -7.73
CA MET A 136 -4.00 -0.54 -7.87
C MET A 136 -4.13 0.98 -7.72
N VAL A 137 -3.24 1.57 -6.92
CA VAL A 137 -3.11 3.01 -6.71
C VAL A 137 -1.79 3.48 -7.30
N GLN A 138 -1.82 4.49 -8.16
CA GLN A 138 -0.61 5.07 -8.74
C GLN A 138 -0.81 6.57 -9.02
N MET A 139 0.28 7.31 -9.18
CA MET A 139 0.18 8.69 -9.66
C MET A 139 -0.42 8.72 -11.07
N PRO A 140 -1.16 9.77 -11.43
CA PRO A 140 -1.59 9.97 -12.81
C PRO A 140 -0.38 9.88 -13.75
N ALA A 141 -0.55 9.24 -14.91
CA ALA A 141 0.47 9.31 -15.95
C ALA A 141 0.79 10.78 -16.24
N SER A 142 2.06 11.17 -16.15
CA SER A 142 2.48 12.52 -16.52
C SER A 142 2.00 12.77 -17.95
N GLN A 143 1.13 13.74 -18.14
CA GLN A 143 0.84 14.27 -19.47
C GLN A 143 2.10 15.03 -19.91
N ASN A 144 3.12 14.29 -20.36
CA ASN A 144 4.19 14.90 -21.11
C ASN A 144 3.55 15.30 -22.44
N GLY A 145 3.15 16.58 -22.50
CA GLY A 145 2.79 17.23 -23.76
C GLY A 145 3.96 17.15 -24.73
N ASP A 146 3.63 16.78 -25.94
CA ASP A 146 4.47 16.97 -27.13
C ASP A 146 4.98 18.40 -27.25
#